data_f9f0c9974f0175b124e6532c314c1008
#
_entry.id   f9f0c9974f0175b124e6532c314c1008
#
_cell.length_a   1.000
_cell.length_b   1.000
_cell.length_c   1.000
_cell.angle_alpha   90.00
_cell.angle_beta   90.00
_cell.angle_gamma   90.00
#
_symmetry.space_group_name_H-M   'P 1'
#
loop_
_entity.id
_entity.type
_entity.pdbx_description
1 polymer ?
#
loop_
_entity_poly.entity_id
_entity_poly.type
_entity_poly.pdbx_seq_one_letter_code
_entity_poly.pdbx_strand_id
1 'polypeptide(L)'
;ATAPITIIEFTDLQCPYCARFALETWPALRARYVDTGKVRFASRDLPLPFHAHALPAAVAARCAGEQGKFFEYREALFRGQARLAEAPYDAIAARFGLDAERFAACRANPAVAQSVREDAAIAKANGIASTPSFVIGREVEGQFVGEIVSGAQPLETFVERIEAALAQP
;
A
#
# COMPACT_ATOMS: atom_id res chain seq x y z
N ALA A 1 -19.04 9.29 4.71
CA ALA A 1 -18.36 10.35 5.45
C ALA A 1 -16.88 10.32 5.03
N THR A 2 -16.31 11.47 4.72
CA THR A 2 -14.89 11.61 4.42
C THR A 2 -14.11 11.60 5.73
N ALA A 3 -13.20 10.66 5.90
CA ALA A 3 -12.33 10.65 7.07
C ALA A 3 -11.51 11.95 7.12
N PRO A 4 -11.33 12.57 8.31
CA PRO A 4 -10.62 13.86 8.43
C PRO A 4 -9.12 13.75 8.11
N ILE A 5 -8.54 12.58 8.31
CA ILE A 5 -7.13 12.31 8.05
C ILE A 5 -6.98 11.24 6.98
N THR A 6 -5.96 11.40 6.14
CA THR A 6 -5.56 10.37 5.18
C THR A 6 -4.12 9.97 5.45
N ILE A 7 -3.86 8.67 5.46
CA ILE A 7 -2.53 8.09 5.41
C ILE A 7 -2.31 7.56 4.00
N ILE A 8 -1.28 8.04 3.32
CA ILE A 8 -0.81 7.50 2.05
C ILE A 8 0.45 6.70 2.34
N GLU A 9 0.40 5.39 2.13
CA GLU A 9 1.56 4.52 2.21
C GLU A 9 2.20 4.38 0.83
N PHE A 10 3.52 4.49 0.74
CA PHE A 10 4.32 4.05 -0.39
C PHE A 10 5.03 2.76 -0.03
N THR A 11 4.72 1.70 -0.74
CA THR A 11 5.10 0.33 -0.37
C THR A 11 5.73 -0.43 -1.53
N ASP A 12 6.54 -1.43 -1.16
CA ASP A 12 7.18 -2.38 -2.07
C ASP A 12 6.90 -3.79 -1.54
N LEU A 13 6.25 -4.61 -2.37
CA LEU A 13 5.80 -5.94 -1.96
C LEU A 13 6.94 -6.97 -1.78
N GLN A 14 8.16 -6.61 -2.18
CA GLN A 14 9.36 -7.40 -1.92
C GLN A 14 10.18 -6.87 -0.72
N CYS A 15 9.86 -5.67 -0.20
CA CYS A 15 10.57 -5.07 0.91
C CYS A 15 10.20 -5.73 2.25
N PRO A 16 11.17 -6.28 3.02
CA PRO A 16 10.89 -6.93 4.30
C PRO A 16 10.33 -5.97 5.36
N TYR A 17 10.71 -4.70 5.33
CA TYR A 17 10.15 -3.68 6.24
C TYR A 17 8.70 -3.34 5.91
N CYS A 18 8.29 -3.39 4.62
CA CYS A 18 6.89 -3.26 4.22
C CYS A 18 6.06 -4.44 4.72
N ALA A 19 6.61 -5.67 4.64
CA ALA A 19 5.96 -6.85 5.20
C ALA A 19 5.80 -6.72 6.72
N ARG A 20 6.83 -6.24 7.44
CA ARG A 20 6.74 -6.02 8.89
C ARG A 20 5.63 -5.03 9.24
N PHE A 21 5.57 -3.89 8.58
CA PHE A 21 4.46 -2.94 8.81
C PHE A 21 3.10 -3.58 8.54
N ALA A 22 2.95 -4.23 7.39
CA ALA A 22 1.66 -4.79 6.95
C ALA A 22 1.16 -5.93 7.85
N LEU A 23 2.06 -6.69 8.45
CA LEU A 23 1.70 -7.88 9.24
C LEU A 23 1.66 -7.60 10.75
N GLU A 24 2.43 -6.64 11.25
CA GLU A 24 2.57 -6.38 12.68
C GLU A 24 1.87 -5.07 13.12
N THR A 25 2.04 -3.98 12.37
CA THR A 25 1.51 -2.66 12.76
C THR A 25 0.14 -2.37 12.16
N TRP A 26 -0.06 -2.67 10.89
CA TRP A 26 -1.27 -2.35 10.15
C TRP A 26 -2.57 -2.90 10.77
N PRO A 27 -2.65 -4.14 11.27
CA PRO A 27 -3.91 -4.65 11.84
C PRO A 27 -4.45 -3.81 12.99
N ALA A 28 -3.57 -3.38 13.91
CA ALA A 28 -3.96 -2.54 15.03
C ALA A 28 -4.29 -1.10 14.61
N LEU A 29 -3.51 -0.54 13.67
CA LEU A 29 -3.76 0.79 13.10
C LEU A 29 -5.12 0.83 12.40
N ARG A 30 -5.41 -0.17 11.58
CA ARG A 30 -6.67 -0.32 10.86
C ARG A 30 -7.86 -0.37 11.82
N ALA A 31 -7.82 -1.27 12.79
CA ALA A 31 -8.91 -1.44 13.76
C ALA A 31 -9.18 -0.16 14.57
N ARG A 32 -8.11 0.58 14.93
CA ARG A 32 -8.23 1.77 15.78
C ARG A 32 -8.69 3.01 15.02
N TYR A 33 -8.29 3.18 13.77
CA TYR A 33 -8.47 4.44 13.04
C TYR A 33 -9.23 4.31 11.73
N VAL A 34 -8.99 3.27 10.95
CA VAL A 34 -9.62 3.12 9.62
C VAL A 34 -11.03 2.57 9.76
N ASP A 35 -11.19 1.48 10.50
CA ASP A 35 -12.50 0.83 10.71
C ASP A 35 -13.45 1.73 11.54
N THR A 36 -12.91 2.71 12.27
CA THR A 36 -13.67 3.73 13.01
C THR A 36 -13.98 5.00 12.18
N GLY A 37 -13.52 5.09 10.94
CA GLY A 37 -13.75 6.22 10.05
C GLY A 37 -12.94 7.48 10.37
N LYS A 38 -11.99 7.43 11.29
CA LYS A 38 -11.12 8.57 11.63
C LYS A 38 -10.03 8.81 10.59
N VAL A 39 -9.57 7.74 9.93
CA VAL A 39 -8.49 7.77 8.95
C VAL A 39 -8.92 7.05 7.68
N ARG A 40 -8.64 7.63 6.54
CA ARG A 40 -8.62 6.96 5.24
C ARG A 40 -7.20 6.46 4.99
N PHE A 41 -7.06 5.20 4.60
CA PHE A 41 -5.77 4.62 4.22
C PHE A 41 -5.72 4.36 2.72
N ALA A 42 -4.69 4.85 2.07
CA ALA A 42 -4.41 4.61 0.65
C ALA A 42 -3.01 4.01 0.51
N SER A 43 -2.91 2.89 -0.22
CA SER A 43 -1.64 2.28 -0.56
C SER A 43 -1.24 2.65 -1.98
N ARG A 44 -0.02 3.13 -2.17
CA ARG A 44 0.61 3.43 -3.45
C ARG A 44 1.86 2.58 -3.61
N ASP A 45 2.21 2.30 -4.85
CA ASP A 45 3.34 1.43 -5.16
C ASP A 45 4.64 2.23 -5.31
N LEU A 46 5.70 1.71 -4.68
CA LEU A 46 7.07 2.19 -4.86
C LEU A 46 8.01 0.98 -5.01
N PRO A 47 7.94 0.23 -6.13
CA PRO A 47 8.85 -0.86 -6.38
C PRO A 47 10.28 -0.32 -6.50
N LEU A 48 11.16 -0.77 -5.61
CA LEU A 48 12.55 -0.33 -5.58
C LEU A 48 13.35 -1.02 -6.71
N PRO A 49 14.29 -0.33 -7.36
CA PRO A 49 14.98 -0.85 -8.56
C PRO A 49 15.73 -2.18 -8.35
N PHE A 50 16.17 -2.45 -7.12
CA PHE A 50 16.89 -3.66 -6.75
C PHE A 50 15.98 -4.84 -6.32
N HIS A 51 14.66 -4.63 -6.31
CA HIS A 51 13.65 -5.64 -6.00
C HIS A 51 12.98 -6.13 -7.30
N ALA A 52 13.60 -7.12 -7.94
CA ALA A 52 13.18 -7.61 -9.27
C ALA A 52 11.72 -8.10 -9.33
N HIS A 53 11.15 -8.55 -8.20
CA HIS A 53 9.80 -9.11 -8.13
C HIS A 53 8.75 -8.09 -7.62
N ALA A 54 9.16 -6.87 -7.25
CA ALA A 54 8.27 -5.87 -6.68
C ALA A 54 7.24 -5.36 -7.70
N LEU A 55 7.67 -5.03 -8.93
CA LEU A 55 6.76 -4.55 -9.96
C LEU A 55 5.69 -5.59 -10.37
N PRO A 56 6.03 -6.85 -10.71
CA PRO A 56 5.01 -7.84 -11.02
C PRO A 56 4.08 -8.15 -9.85
N ALA A 57 4.56 -8.10 -8.60
CA ALA A 57 3.73 -8.27 -7.42
C ALA A 57 2.74 -7.11 -7.24
N ALA A 58 3.18 -5.86 -7.47
CA ALA A 58 2.32 -4.67 -7.43
C ALA A 58 1.22 -4.74 -8.50
N VAL A 59 1.56 -5.12 -9.73
CA VAL A 59 0.60 -5.33 -10.81
C VAL A 59 -0.45 -6.36 -10.40
N ALA A 60 -0.04 -7.50 -9.85
CA ALA A 60 -0.95 -8.55 -9.41
C ALA A 60 -1.89 -8.06 -8.29
N ALA A 61 -1.37 -7.32 -7.31
CA ALA A 61 -2.18 -6.75 -6.23
C ALA A 61 -3.23 -5.75 -6.74
N ARG A 62 -2.87 -4.90 -7.71
CA ARG A 62 -3.84 -3.99 -8.35
C ARG A 62 -4.93 -4.74 -9.09
N CYS A 63 -4.57 -5.79 -9.83
CA CYS A 63 -5.54 -6.62 -10.54
C CYS A 63 -6.50 -7.36 -9.58
N ALA A 64 -6.02 -7.77 -8.42
CA ALA A 64 -6.89 -8.27 -7.36
C ALA A 64 -7.80 -7.16 -6.80
N GLY A 65 -7.30 -5.93 -6.76
CA GLY A 65 -8.05 -4.75 -6.35
C GLY A 65 -9.22 -4.41 -7.27
N GLU A 66 -9.08 -4.61 -8.60
CA GLU A 66 -10.18 -4.47 -9.56
C GLU A 66 -11.35 -5.43 -9.30
N GLN A 67 -11.08 -6.49 -8.53
CA GLN A 67 -12.07 -7.46 -8.08
C GLN A 67 -12.38 -7.35 -6.57
N GLY A 68 -12.03 -6.22 -5.95
CA GLY A 68 -12.36 -5.91 -4.55
C GLY A 68 -11.51 -6.64 -3.52
N LYS A 69 -10.34 -7.19 -3.90
CA LYS A 69 -9.49 -8.02 -3.03
C LYS A 69 -8.06 -7.49 -2.86
N PHE A 70 -7.86 -6.17 -2.97
CA PHE A 70 -6.52 -5.58 -2.90
C PHE A 70 -5.80 -5.90 -1.58
N PHE A 71 -6.41 -5.61 -0.44
CA PHE A 71 -5.74 -5.74 0.85
C PHE A 71 -5.51 -7.19 1.26
N GLU A 72 -6.48 -8.06 1.01
CA GLU A 72 -6.35 -9.49 1.29
C GLU A 72 -5.26 -10.13 0.42
N TYR A 73 -5.22 -9.76 -0.85
CA TYR A 73 -4.23 -10.25 -1.81
C TYR A 73 -2.81 -9.74 -1.46
N ARG A 74 -2.70 -8.45 -1.16
CA ARG A 74 -1.46 -7.81 -0.70
C ARG A 74 -0.92 -8.48 0.58
N GLU A 75 -1.76 -8.75 1.54
CA GLU A 75 -1.37 -9.45 2.76
C GLU A 75 -0.83 -10.86 2.47
N ALA A 76 -1.47 -11.60 1.56
CA ALA A 76 -1.01 -12.92 1.15
C ALA A 76 0.36 -12.85 0.46
N LEU A 77 0.63 -11.82 -0.36
CA LEU A 77 1.94 -11.59 -0.96
C LEU A 77 3.01 -11.32 0.11
N PHE A 78 2.72 -10.49 1.11
CA PHE A 78 3.66 -10.23 2.20
C PHE A 78 3.93 -11.47 3.04
N ARG A 79 2.93 -12.27 3.35
CA ARG A 79 3.11 -13.56 4.07
C ARG A 79 3.94 -14.56 3.26
N GLY A 80 3.81 -14.54 1.95
CA GLY A 80 4.56 -15.39 1.01
C GLY A 80 5.79 -14.72 0.41
N GLN A 81 6.28 -13.62 0.96
CA GLN A 81 7.30 -12.76 0.34
C GLN A 81 8.56 -13.50 -0.07
N ALA A 82 9.02 -14.46 0.72
CA ALA A 82 10.18 -15.28 0.39
C ALA A 82 10.02 -16.11 -0.90
N ARG A 83 8.79 -16.30 -1.38
CA ARG A 83 8.45 -17.08 -2.56
C ARG A 83 8.00 -16.24 -3.76
N LEU A 84 8.18 -14.92 -3.73
CA LEU A 84 7.79 -14.05 -4.85
C LEU A 84 8.50 -14.40 -6.16
N ALA A 85 9.72 -14.96 -6.11
CA ALA A 85 10.43 -15.45 -7.27
C ALA A 85 9.70 -16.60 -8.02
N GLU A 86 8.83 -17.34 -7.31
CA GLU A 86 8.03 -18.42 -7.90
C GLU A 86 6.78 -17.89 -8.63
N ALA A 87 6.58 -16.57 -8.65
CA ALA A 87 5.42 -15.88 -9.26
C ALA A 87 4.06 -16.50 -8.83
N PRO A 88 3.73 -16.57 -7.54
CA PRO A 88 2.58 -17.32 -7.01
C PRO A 88 1.22 -16.66 -7.28
N TYR A 89 1.14 -15.76 -8.24
CA TYR A 89 0.04 -14.80 -8.41
C TYR A 89 -1.30 -15.49 -8.69
N ASP A 90 -1.33 -16.46 -9.63
CA ASP A 90 -2.58 -17.13 -10.01
C ASP A 90 -3.09 -18.06 -8.89
N ALA A 91 -2.17 -18.72 -8.18
CA ALA A 91 -2.53 -19.55 -7.03
C ALA A 91 -3.13 -18.71 -5.88
N ILE A 92 -2.60 -17.52 -5.63
CA ILE A 92 -3.16 -16.60 -4.64
C ILE A 92 -4.53 -16.09 -5.11
N ALA A 93 -4.67 -15.71 -6.38
CA ALA A 93 -5.92 -15.25 -6.96
C ALA A 93 -7.03 -16.31 -6.81
N ALA A 94 -6.72 -17.57 -7.11
CA ALA A 94 -7.64 -18.68 -6.95
C ALA A 94 -8.11 -18.87 -5.50
N ARG A 95 -7.21 -18.71 -4.52
CA ARG A 95 -7.55 -18.80 -3.08
C ARG A 95 -8.59 -17.76 -2.65
N PHE A 96 -8.60 -16.59 -3.29
CA PHE A 96 -9.57 -15.53 -3.01
C PHE A 96 -10.79 -15.54 -3.93
N GLY A 97 -10.92 -16.56 -4.79
CA GLY A 97 -12.06 -16.71 -5.70
C GLY A 97 -12.12 -15.64 -6.78
N LEU A 98 -10.96 -15.11 -7.19
CA LEU A 98 -10.90 -14.14 -8.28
C LEU A 98 -11.22 -14.82 -9.63
N ASP A 99 -11.86 -14.07 -10.52
CA ASP A 99 -12.03 -14.49 -11.90
C ASP A 99 -10.66 -14.56 -12.60
N ALA A 100 -10.28 -15.76 -13.01
CA ALA A 100 -8.95 -16.04 -13.54
C ALA A 100 -8.69 -15.35 -14.89
N GLU A 101 -9.68 -15.27 -15.77
CA GLU A 101 -9.55 -14.64 -17.08
C GLU A 101 -9.38 -13.13 -16.92
N ARG A 102 -10.22 -12.49 -16.11
CA ARG A 102 -10.12 -11.06 -15.80
C ARG A 102 -8.78 -10.73 -15.13
N PHE A 103 -8.34 -11.58 -14.20
CA PHE A 103 -7.07 -11.37 -13.49
C PHE A 103 -5.88 -11.48 -14.45
N ALA A 104 -5.86 -12.50 -15.32
CA ALA A 104 -4.81 -12.67 -16.32
C ALA A 104 -4.79 -11.51 -17.34
N ALA A 105 -5.96 -11.11 -17.86
CA ALA A 105 -6.09 -9.98 -18.78
C ALA A 105 -5.61 -8.66 -18.18
N CYS A 106 -5.96 -8.39 -16.92
CA CYS A 106 -5.48 -7.22 -16.19
C CYS A 106 -3.95 -7.24 -16.05
N ARG A 107 -3.35 -8.35 -15.65
CA ARG A 107 -1.89 -8.47 -15.50
C ARG A 107 -1.13 -8.33 -16.82
N ALA A 108 -1.75 -8.70 -17.91
CA ALA A 108 -1.18 -8.54 -19.26
C ALA A 108 -1.31 -7.10 -19.79
N ASN A 109 -2.15 -6.27 -19.18
CA ASN A 109 -2.37 -4.90 -19.61
C ASN A 109 -1.20 -3.99 -19.19
N PRO A 110 -0.43 -3.41 -20.17
CA PRO A 110 0.72 -2.56 -19.84
C PRO A 110 0.35 -1.28 -19.09
N ALA A 111 -0.90 -0.81 -19.19
CA ALA A 111 -1.36 0.37 -18.45
C ALA A 111 -1.32 0.16 -16.94
N VAL A 112 -1.51 -1.06 -16.44
CA VAL A 112 -1.42 -1.36 -15.00
C VAL A 112 0.01 -1.21 -14.50
N ALA A 113 1.00 -1.75 -15.22
CA ALA A 113 2.40 -1.55 -14.88
C ALA A 113 2.82 -0.08 -15.01
N GLN A 114 2.25 0.64 -15.96
CA GLN A 114 2.51 2.08 -16.12
C GLN A 114 1.97 2.86 -14.90
N SER A 115 0.77 2.57 -14.42
CA SER A 115 0.22 3.24 -13.24
C SER A 115 1.03 2.96 -11.95
N VAL A 116 1.67 1.79 -11.83
CA VAL A 116 2.63 1.51 -10.75
C VAL A 116 3.85 2.42 -10.85
N ARG A 117 4.38 2.63 -12.06
CA ARG A 117 5.51 3.53 -12.28
C ARG A 117 5.16 5.00 -12.02
N GLU A 118 3.93 5.39 -12.29
CA GLU A 118 3.43 6.74 -11.99
C GLU A 118 3.38 6.99 -10.49
N ASP A 119 2.95 6.03 -9.68
CA ASP A 119 3.03 6.13 -8.23
C ASP A 119 4.48 6.30 -7.74
N ALA A 120 5.41 5.53 -8.30
CA ALA A 120 6.83 5.66 -7.98
C ALA A 120 7.40 7.03 -8.39
N ALA A 121 6.95 7.58 -9.52
CA ALA A 121 7.33 8.92 -9.96
C ALA A 121 6.81 10.00 -9.00
N ILE A 122 5.56 9.86 -8.53
CA ILE A 122 4.96 10.76 -7.52
C ILE A 122 5.77 10.71 -6.22
N ALA A 123 6.13 9.52 -5.75
CA ALA A 123 6.98 9.36 -4.56
C ALA A 123 8.30 10.13 -4.72
N LYS A 124 9.00 9.88 -5.83
CA LYS A 124 10.28 10.54 -6.13
C LYS A 124 10.17 12.06 -6.22
N ALA A 125 9.11 12.58 -6.85
CA ALA A 125 8.87 14.01 -6.97
C ALA A 125 8.64 14.69 -5.60
N ASN A 126 8.20 13.92 -4.60
CA ASN A 126 7.99 14.37 -3.23
C ASN A 126 9.13 13.98 -2.27
N GLY A 127 10.30 13.60 -2.78
CA GLY A 127 11.47 13.25 -1.97
C GLY A 127 11.39 11.91 -1.24
N ILE A 128 10.43 11.03 -1.61
CA ILE A 128 10.26 9.71 -1.03
C ILE A 128 11.03 8.70 -1.88
N ALA A 129 12.09 8.11 -1.29
CA ALA A 129 13.00 7.18 -1.97
C ALA A 129 13.17 5.83 -1.25
N SER A 130 12.47 5.61 -0.15
CA SER A 130 12.56 4.38 0.65
C SER A 130 11.18 3.85 1.00
N THR A 131 11.11 2.56 1.32
CA THR A 131 9.86 1.88 1.70
C THR A 131 10.00 1.11 3.02
N PRO A 132 8.91 1.01 3.80
CA PRO A 132 7.69 1.78 3.63
C PRO A 132 7.91 3.27 3.98
N SER A 133 7.22 4.17 3.30
CA SER A 133 7.12 5.57 3.68
C SER A 133 5.66 5.97 3.70
N PHE A 134 5.30 6.86 4.60
CA PHE A 134 3.91 7.28 4.81
C PHE A 134 3.81 8.79 4.75
N VAL A 135 2.72 9.29 4.19
CA VAL A 135 2.35 10.70 4.34
C VAL A 135 1.06 10.74 5.13
N ILE A 136 1.11 11.34 6.32
CA ILE A 136 -0.04 11.48 7.23
C ILE A 136 -0.49 12.93 7.16
N GLY A 137 -1.71 13.17 6.70
CA GLY A 137 -2.18 14.53 6.48
C GLY A 137 -3.66 14.61 6.15
N ARG A 138 -4.06 15.78 5.64
CA ARG A 138 -5.42 16.12 5.25
C ARG A 138 -5.45 16.95 3.97
N GLU A 139 -6.61 17.06 3.39
CA GLU A 139 -6.87 18.00 2.32
C GLU A 139 -7.17 19.39 2.89
N VAL A 140 -6.41 20.39 2.43
CA VAL A 140 -6.57 21.80 2.81
C VAL A 140 -6.64 22.60 1.51
N GLU A 141 -7.74 23.28 1.27
CA GLU A 141 -7.97 24.11 0.07
C GLU A 141 -7.67 23.37 -1.26
N GLY A 142 -8.03 22.08 -1.33
CA GLY A 142 -7.82 21.24 -2.52
C GLY A 142 -6.40 20.71 -2.67
N GLN A 143 -5.52 20.94 -1.70
CA GLN A 143 -4.16 20.40 -1.66
C GLN A 143 -4.01 19.42 -0.50
N PHE A 144 -3.31 18.31 -0.75
CA PHE A 144 -2.97 17.37 0.31
C PHE A 144 -1.72 17.86 1.05
N VAL A 145 -1.90 18.19 2.33
CA VAL A 145 -0.84 18.66 3.23
C VAL A 145 -0.61 17.61 4.30
N GLY A 146 0.63 17.15 4.45
CA GLY A 146 0.94 16.09 5.40
C GLY A 146 2.42 16.03 5.76
N GLU A 147 2.70 15.21 6.77
CA GLU A 147 4.03 14.92 7.27
C GLU A 147 4.50 13.55 6.77
N ILE A 148 5.76 13.45 6.37
CA ILE A 148 6.37 12.19 5.94
C ILE A 148 6.88 11.44 7.17
N VAL A 149 6.47 10.18 7.29
CA VAL A 149 6.99 9.21 8.26
C VAL A 149 7.67 8.09 7.50
N SER A 150 8.97 7.91 7.68
CA SER A 150 9.77 6.91 6.96
C SER A 150 10.00 5.66 7.80
N GLY A 151 9.93 4.51 7.12
CA GLY A 151 10.22 3.21 7.70
C GLY A 151 9.03 2.55 8.43
N ALA A 152 9.21 1.28 8.75
CA ALA A 152 8.24 0.49 9.53
C ALA A 152 8.33 0.86 11.02
N GLN A 153 7.86 2.05 11.35
CA GLN A 153 7.84 2.57 12.72
C GLN A 153 6.89 1.77 13.61
N PRO A 154 7.09 1.79 14.94
CA PRO A 154 6.15 1.21 15.90
C PRO A 154 4.76 1.86 15.80
N LEU A 155 3.73 1.13 16.24
CA LEU A 155 2.34 1.62 16.24
C LEU A 155 2.21 2.97 16.95
N GLU A 156 2.92 3.15 18.05
CA GLU A 156 2.90 4.36 18.89
C GLU A 156 3.27 5.60 18.10
N THR A 157 4.23 5.51 17.17
CA THR A 157 4.61 6.62 16.29
C THR A 157 3.44 7.04 15.39
N PHE A 158 2.73 6.07 14.82
CA PHE A 158 1.55 6.37 14.00
C PHE A 158 0.42 6.97 14.85
N VAL A 159 0.17 6.42 16.03
CA VAL A 159 -0.83 6.94 16.98
C VAL A 159 -0.54 8.41 17.30
N GLU A 160 0.68 8.73 17.70
CA GLU A 160 1.10 10.08 18.04
C GLU A 160 0.87 11.07 16.88
N ARG A 161 1.26 10.70 15.66
CA ARG A 161 1.10 11.55 14.48
C ARG A 161 -0.37 11.72 14.06
N ILE A 162 -1.15 10.65 14.13
CA ILE A 162 -2.58 10.71 13.81
C ILE A 162 -3.34 11.58 14.83
N GLU A 163 -3.10 11.37 16.13
CA GLU A 163 -3.78 12.15 17.16
C GLU A 163 -3.39 13.64 17.10
N ALA A 164 -2.12 13.94 16.82
CA ALA A 164 -1.66 15.31 16.58
C ALA A 164 -2.35 15.94 15.36
N ALA A 165 -2.51 15.17 14.27
CA ALA A 165 -3.19 15.65 13.08
C ALA A 165 -4.70 15.84 13.32
N LEU A 166 -5.35 14.97 14.09
CA LEU A 166 -6.79 15.09 14.45
C LEU A 166 -7.06 16.28 15.36
N ALA A 167 -6.09 16.68 16.20
CA ALA A 167 -6.23 17.82 17.12
C ALA A 167 -6.11 19.19 16.43
N GLN A 168 -5.63 19.25 15.20
CA GLN A 168 -5.56 20.51 14.43
C GLN A 168 -6.94 20.84 13.85
N PRO A 169 -7.34 22.10 13.88
CA PRO A 169 -8.62 22.54 13.34
C PRO A 169 -8.72 22.43 11.80
#